data_083678ed81b2b1c6029d0d8a43ab9c3e
#
_entry.id   083678ed81b2b1c6029d0d8a43ab9c3e
#
_cell.length_a   1.000
_cell.length_b   1.000
_cell.length_c   1.000
_cell.angle_alpha   90.00
_cell.angle_beta   90.00
_cell.angle_gamma   90.00
#
_symmetry.space_group_name_H-M   'P 1'
#
loop_
_entity.id
_entity.type
_entity.pdbx_description
1 polymer ?
#
loop_
_entity_poly.entity_id
_entity_poly.type
_entity_poly.pdbx_seq_one_letter_code
_entity_poly.pdbx_strand_id
1 'polypeptide(L)'
;MINIPVHLQDTRDLLTAQGFTTSNTWYHGTSSALIETIRKQGLIRSGDHALKDAEKKTMATIGITSGSSYTELIDPVFLTPSKALAFYWAEQAVHNRSVRIKNSGQPVVVSVTLPDELNHQVKPDVGAASLLLLKEGENFMAYLAGIYQAHGRDGPTIELMHADRNDYLSILGMAYINADIEAAYVKLITDE
;
A
#
# COMPACT_ATOMS: atom_id res chain seq x y z
N MET A 1 12.03 -14.65 -1.26
CA MET A 1 11.70 -13.80 -0.08
C MET A 1 12.17 -12.38 -0.40
N ILE A 2 11.32 -11.37 -0.20
CA ILE A 2 11.69 -9.96 -0.36
C ILE A 2 12.67 -9.62 0.76
N ASN A 3 13.84 -9.08 0.42
CA ASN A 3 14.83 -8.68 1.41
C ASN A 3 14.54 -7.23 1.82
N ILE A 4 14.00 -7.05 3.03
CA ILE A 4 13.65 -5.74 3.57
C ILE A 4 14.94 -5.01 3.97
N PRO A 5 15.20 -3.79 3.45
CA PRO A 5 16.30 -2.95 3.91
C PRO A 5 16.25 -2.74 5.43
N VAL A 6 17.42 -2.69 6.07
CA VAL A 6 17.51 -2.63 7.54
C VAL A 6 16.77 -1.43 8.11
N HIS A 7 16.85 -0.26 7.48
CA HIS A 7 16.18 0.98 7.91
C HIS A 7 14.65 0.94 7.80
N LEU A 8 14.11 -0.07 7.10
CA LEU A 8 12.66 -0.30 6.96
C LEU A 8 12.14 -1.43 7.85
N GLN A 9 13.00 -2.07 8.64
CA GLN A 9 12.62 -3.14 9.57
C GLN A 9 12.11 -2.53 10.88
N ASP A 10 10.81 -2.27 10.97
CA ASP A 10 10.17 -1.55 12.09
C ASP A 10 9.12 -2.36 12.85
N THR A 11 8.86 -3.58 12.44
CA THR A 11 7.73 -4.34 12.96
C THR A 11 7.90 -4.81 14.40
N ARG A 12 9.12 -4.80 14.94
CA ARG A 12 9.40 -5.27 16.29
C ARG A 12 8.59 -4.55 17.37
N ASP A 13 8.44 -3.24 17.22
CA ASP A 13 7.75 -2.40 18.20
C ASP A 13 6.27 -2.18 17.85
N LEU A 14 5.88 -2.48 16.61
CA LEU A 14 4.52 -2.25 16.10
C LEU A 14 3.63 -3.49 16.20
N LEU A 15 4.21 -4.69 16.17
CA LEU A 15 3.45 -5.94 16.18
C LEU A 15 3.26 -6.45 17.61
N THR A 16 2.03 -6.36 18.11
CA THR A 16 1.60 -6.86 19.43
C THR A 16 0.90 -8.24 19.33
N ALA A 17 0.44 -8.77 20.46
CA ALA A 17 -0.39 -9.96 20.49
C ALA A 17 -1.75 -9.76 19.78
N GLN A 18 -2.22 -8.51 19.71
CA GLN A 18 -3.49 -8.12 19.09
C GLN A 18 -3.31 -7.66 17.64
N GLY A 19 -2.09 -7.75 17.09
CA GLY A 19 -1.74 -7.30 15.75
C GLY A 19 -1.00 -5.96 15.74
N PHE A 20 -1.09 -5.24 14.62
CA PHE A 20 -0.41 -3.97 14.44
C PHE A 20 -1.01 -2.85 15.28
N THR A 21 -0.16 -2.12 15.99
CA THR A 21 -0.54 -0.85 16.63
C THR A 21 -0.54 0.27 15.58
N THR A 22 -1.45 1.22 15.77
CA THR A 22 -1.57 2.39 14.89
C THR A 22 -1.28 3.69 15.65
N SER A 23 -0.86 4.70 14.93
CA SER A 23 -0.65 6.06 15.41
C SER A 23 -1.13 7.06 14.35
N ASN A 24 -0.76 8.32 14.46
CA ASN A 24 -0.95 9.29 13.39
C ASN A 24 0.16 9.22 12.30
N THR A 25 1.13 8.33 12.46
CA THR A 25 2.19 8.10 11.47
C THR A 25 1.88 6.82 10.69
N TRP A 26 1.82 6.96 9.39
CA TRP A 26 1.55 5.91 8.43
C TRP A 26 2.66 5.81 7.41
N TYR A 27 2.65 4.77 6.61
CA TYR A 27 3.61 4.56 5.54
C TYR A 27 2.90 4.20 4.23
N HIS A 28 3.49 4.66 3.14
CA HIS A 28 3.00 4.37 1.79
C HIS A 28 4.18 3.88 0.92
N GLY A 29 3.99 2.72 0.30
CA GLY A 29 4.96 2.16 -0.63
C GLY A 29 4.69 2.61 -2.05
N THR A 30 5.73 3.07 -2.74
CA THR A 30 5.60 3.62 -4.09
C THR A 30 6.88 3.42 -4.92
N SER A 31 6.88 3.94 -6.14
CA SER A 31 8.05 3.96 -7.01
C SER A 31 8.82 5.28 -6.88
N SER A 32 10.16 5.21 -6.93
CA SER A 32 11.03 6.38 -6.99
C SER A 32 10.72 7.30 -8.18
N ALA A 33 10.12 6.77 -9.25
CA ALA A 33 9.69 7.57 -10.40
C ALA A 33 8.58 8.59 -10.06
N LEU A 34 7.89 8.44 -8.93
CA LEU A 34 6.81 9.32 -8.48
C LEU A 34 7.27 10.35 -7.43
N ILE A 35 8.47 10.22 -6.89
CA ILE A 35 8.93 11.03 -5.74
C ILE A 35 8.90 12.53 -6.03
N GLU A 36 9.31 12.98 -7.21
CA GLU A 36 9.27 14.41 -7.55
C GLU A 36 7.84 14.96 -7.62
N THR A 37 6.88 14.14 -8.06
CA THR A 37 5.46 14.51 -8.06
C THR A 37 4.92 14.54 -6.63
N ILE A 38 5.25 13.54 -5.82
CA ILE A 38 4.85 13.45 -4.41
C ILE A 38 5.41 14.62 -3.60
N ARG A 39 6.65 15.02 -3.83
CA ARG A 39 7.25 16.19 -3.17
C ARG A 39 6.51 17.50 -3.47
N LYS A 40 5.96 17.63 -4.67
CA LYS A 40 5.26 18.85 -5.12
C LYS A 40 3.79 18.87 -4.74
N GLN A 41 3.12 17.73 -4.82
CA GLN A 41 1.67 17.63 -4.77
C GLN A 41 1.15 16.82 -3.58
N GLY A 42 2.03 16.07 -2.90
CA GLY A 42 1.63 15.08 -1.89
C GLY A 42 1.19 13.75 -2.49
N LEU A 43 0.48 12.96 -1.72
CA LEU A 43 -0.12 11.71 -2.18
C LEU A 43 -1.54 11.99 -2.68
N ILE A 44 -1.70 11.96 -3.98
CA ILE A 44 -2.98 12.20 -4.65
C ILE A 44 -3.65 10.85 -4.93
N ARG A 45 -4.94 10.76 -4.70
CA ARG A 45 -5.76 9.62 -5.08
C ARG A 45 -5.61 9.32 -6.57
N SER A 46 -5.37 8.07 -6.91
CA SER A 46 -5.06 7.68 -8.30
C SER A 46 -3.86 8.41 -8.91
N GLY A 47 -2.86 8.78 -8.10
CA GLY A 47 -1.75 9.68 -8.49
C GLY A 47 -0.77 9.14 -9.54
N ASP A 48 -0.78 7.85 -9.87
CA ASP A 48 0.05 7.32 -10.95
C ASP A 48 -0.65 7.45 -12.30
N HIS A 49 -0.71 8.69 -12.79
CA HIS A 49 -1.33 9.01 -14.09
C HIS A 49 -0.69 8.25 -15.26
N ALA A 50 0.63 8.05 -15.25
CA ALA A 50 1.32 7.35 -16.32
C ALA A 50 0.92 5.88 -16.40
N LEU A 51 0.74 5.23 -15.25
CA LEU A 51 0.26 3.85 -15.19
C LEU A 51 -1.20 3.76 -15.67
N LYS A 52 -2.06 4.65 -15.22
CA LYS A 52 -3.46 4.70 -15.65
C LYS A 52 -3.61 4.97 -17.14
N ASP A 53 -2.80 5.84 -17.71
CA ASP A 53 -2.80 6.09 -19.16
C ASP A 53 -2.34 4.85 -19.95
N ALA A 54 -1.34 4.12 -19.43
CA ALA A 54 -0.89 2.87 -20.04
C ALA A 54 -1.98 1.77 -19.97
N GLU A 55 -2.70 1.68 -18.86
CA GLU A 55 -3.84 0.77 -18.69
C GLU A 55 -4.99 1.09 -19.66
N LYS A 56 -5.37 2.36 -19.76
CA LYS A 56 -6.38 2.83 -20.72
C LYS A 56 -6.00 2.48 -22.16
N LYS A 57 -4.74 2.68 -22.56
CA LYS A 57 -4.25 2.31 -23.90
C LYS A 57 -4.33 0.80 -24.14
N THR A 58 -3.95 0.00 -23.15
CA THR A 58 -4.03 -1.47 -23.25
C THR A 58 -5.47 -1.93 -23.42
N MET A 59 -6.39 -1.40 -22.62
CA MET A 59 -7.82 -1.73 -22.73
C MET A 59 -8.40 -1.34 -24.08
N ALA A 60 -8.06 -0.17 -24.61
CA ALA A 60 -8.48 0.26 -25.94
C ALA A 60 -7.96 -0.67 -27.05
N THR A 61 -6.72 -1.18 -26.90
CA THR A 61 -6.11 -2.08 -27.88
C THR A 61 -6.80 -3.45 -27.94
N ILE A 62 -7.29 -3.96 -26.80
CA ILE A 62 -8.01 -5.25 -26.75
C ILE A 62 -9.51 -5.14 -27.07
N GLY A 63 -9.96 -3.96 -27.55
CA GLY A 63 -11.33 -3.75 -28.02
C GLY A 63 -12.38 -3.55 -26.92
N ILE A 64 -11.95 -3.36 -25.67
CA ILE A 64 -12.84 -2.90 -24.61
C ILE A 64 -13.02 -1.40 -24.82
N THR A 65 -13.92 -1.03 -25.74
CA THR A 65 -14.28 0.35 -25.98
C THR A 65 -15.18 0.85 -24.84
N SER A 66 -15.00 2.10 -24.48
CA SER A 66 -15.64 2.86 -23.40
C SER A 66 -17.19 3.01 -23.54
N GLY A 67 -17.87 2.06 -24.13
CA GLY A 67 -19.34 2.07 -24.31
C GLY A 67 -20.12 1.55 -23.09
N SER A 68 -19.50 0.83 -22.20
CA SER A 68 -20.04 0.54 -20.87
C SER A 68 -19.42 1.58 -19.93
N SER A 69 -20.23 2.29 -19.16
CA SER A 69 -19.85 3.29 -18.17
C SER A 69 -18.74 2.79 -17.25
N TYR A 70 -17.49 2.85 -17.76
CA TYR A 70 -16.31 2.71 -16.91
C TYR A 70 -16.26 3.99 -16.07
N THR A 71 -16.97 3.95 -14.95
CA THR A 71 -16.83 5.00 -13.94
C THR A 71 -15.37 4.92 -13.52
N GLU A 72 -14.62 5.95 -13.83
CA GLU A 72 -13.20 6.04 -13.45
C GLU A 72 -13.15 6.00 -11.92
N LEU A 73 -12.90 4.82 -11.38
CA LEU A 73 -12.77 4.64 -9.95
C LEU A 73 -11.50 5.39 -9.52
N ILE A 74 -11.69 6.35 -8.67
CA ILE A 74 -10.59 7.07 -8.03
C ILE A 74 -10.12 6.19 -6.88
N ASP A 75 -8.94 5.57 -7.05
CA ASP A 75 -8.35 4.75 -6.00
C ASP A 75 -7.98 5.63 -4.80
N PRO A 76 -8.26 5.18 -3.58
CA PRO A 76 -7.84 5.88 -2.38
C PRO A 76 -6.31 5.88 -2.23
N VAL A 77 -5.80 6.63 -1.28
CA VAL A 77 -4.42 6.50 -0.85
C VAL A 77 -4.33 5.33 0.13
N PHE A 78 -3.64 4.25 -0.26
CA PHE A 78 -3.41 3.09 0.59
C PHE A 78 -2.29 3.37 1.58
N LEU A 79 -2.48 2.96 2.83
CA LEU A 79 -1.60 3.20 3.95
C LEU A 79 -1.37 1.91 4.75
N THR A 80 -0.26 1.84 5.45
CA THR A 80 0.03 0.76 6.41
C THR A 80 0.73 1.34 7.64
N PRO A 81 0.57 0.75 8.83
CA PRO A 81 1.31 1.18 10.01
C PRO A 81 2.80 0.79 10.00
N SER A 82 3.25 -0.08 9.08
CA SER A 82 4.59 -0.65 9.05
C SER A 82 5.37 -0.26 7.80
N LYS A 83 6.64 0.18 7.97
CA LYS A 83 7.58 0.42 6.87
C LYS A 83 7.86 -0.85 6.07
N ALA A 84 7.99 -1.99 6.76
CA ALA A 84 8.22 -3.27 6.12
C ALA A 84 7.06 -3.66 5.20
N LEU A 85 5.81 -3.47 5.64
CA LEU A 85 4.63 -3.70 4.79
C LEU A 85 4.57 -2.68 3.64
N ALA A 86 4.87 -1.41 3.89
CA ALA A 86 4.92 -0.41 2.83
C ALA A 86 5.98 -0.76 1.77
N PHE A 87 7.11 -1.33 2.17
CA PHE A 87 8.14 -1.77 1.23
C PHE A 87 7.64 -2.92 0.33
N TYR A 88 6.88 -3.89 0.88
CA TYR A 88 6.22 -4.90 0.06
C TYR A 88 5.36 -4.26 -1.04
N TRP A 89 4.53 -3.29 -0.68
CA TRP A 89 3.67 -2.60 -1.64
C TRP A 89 4.45 -1.73 -2.64
N ALA A 90 5.60 -1.18 -2.23
CA ALA A 90 6.51 -0.47 -3.14
C ALA A 90 7.09 -1.41 -4.21
N GLU A 91 7.48 -2.63 -3.83
CA GLU A 91 7.92 -3.68 -4.76
C GLU A 91 6.81 -4.04 -5.75
N GLN A 92 5.56 -4.20 -5.27
CA GLN A 92 4.41 -4.47 -6.14
C GLN A 92 4.14 -3.28 -7.10
N ALA A 93 4.21 -2.05 -6.62
CA ALA A 93 4.02 -0.85 -7.44
C ALA A 93 5.08 -0.77 -8.56
N VAL A 94 6.35 -1.01 -8.24
CA VAL A 94 7.44 -1.03 -9.23
C VAL A 94 7.24 -2.18 -10.22
N HIS A 95 6.87 -3.37 -9.75
CA HIS A 95 6.57 -4.51 -10.63
C HIS A 95 5.44 -4.18 -11.60
N ASN A 96 4.32 -3.67 -11.13
CA ASN A 96 3.17 -3.30 -11.95
C ASN A 96 3.52 -2.22 -12.99
N ARG A 97 4.35 -1.26 -12.61
CA ARG A 97 4.86 -0.25 -13.54
C ARG A 97 5.78 -0.87 -14.59
N SER A 98 6.68 -1.79 -14.21
CA SER A 98 7.67 -2.38 -15.11
C SER A 98 7.04 -3.17 -16.27
N VAL A 99 5.87 -3.75 -16.04
CA VAL A 99 5.11 -4.49 -17.07
C VAL A 99 4.50 -3.54 -18.12
N ARG A 100 4.24 -2.28 -17.78
CA ARG A 100 3.46 -1.34 -18.61
C ARG A 100 4.24 -0.10 -19.04
N ILE A 101 5.29 0.26 -18.30
CA ILE A 101 6.02 1.53 -18.48
C ILE A 101 7.52 1.25 -18.46
N LYS A 102 8.28 1.90 -19.37
CA LYS A 102 9.74 1.72 -19.44
C LYS A 102 10.50 2.22 -18.21
N ASN A 103 10.01 3.28 -17.56
CA ASN A 103 10.60 3.83 -16.33
C ASN A 103 9.76 3.44 -15.13
N SER A 104 10.06 2.29 -14.58
CA SER A 104 9.35 1.78 -13.38
C SER A 104 9.89 2.37 -12.07
N GLY A 105 11.12 2.89 -12.05
CA GLY A 105 11.80 3.33 -10.84
C GLY A 105 12.27 2.18 -9.94
N GLN A 106 12.56 2.52 -8.69
CA GLN A 106 12.93 1.59 -7.63
C GLN A 106 11.88 1.66 -6.51
N PRO A 107 11.70 0.59 -5.70
CA PRO A 107 10.79 0.62 -4.56
C PRO A 107 11.28 1.61 -3.50
N VAL A 108 10.41 2.47 -3.05
CA VAL A 108 10.67 3.46 -1.99
C VAL A 108 9.48 3.56 -1.06
N VAL A 109 9.75 3.96 0.17
CA VAL A 109 8.74 4.17 1.20
C VAL A 109 8.73 5.63 1.62
N VAL A 110 7.55 6.20 1.73
CA VAL A 110 7.34 7.51 2.34
C VAL A 110 6.61 7.35 3.68
N SER A 111 7.00 8.14 4.67
CA SER A 111 6.24 8.32 5.90
C SER A 111 5.20 9.43 5.71
N VAL A 112 4.07 9.26 6.37
CA VAL A 112 2.92 10.17 6.30
C VAL A 112 2.49 10.47 7.73
N THR A 113 2.70 11.69 8.22
CA THR A 113 2.25 12.10 9.54
C THR A 113 0.98 12.93 9.40
N LEU A 114 -0.16 12.33 9.70
CA LEU A 114 -1.47 12.95 9.53
C LEU A 114 -1.84 13.81 10.73
N PRO A 115 -2.42 15.01 10.53
CA PRO A 115 -3.12 15.72 11.59
C PRO A 115 -4.36 14.93 12.04
N ASP A 116 -4.84 15.17 13.24
CA ASP A 116 -5.93 14.39 13.85
C ASP A 116 -7.19 14.33 12.99
N GLU A 117 -7.56 15.43 12.34
CA GLU A 117 -8.75 15.51 11.49
C GLU A 117 -8.67 14.56 10.27
N LEU A 118 -7.48 14.38 9.70
CA LEU A 118 -7.25 13.43 8.61
C LEU A 118 -7.05 12.01 9.15
N ASN A 119 -6.36 11.86 10.26
CA ASN A 119 -6.09 10.55 10.86
C ASN A 119 -7.39 9.81 11.22
N HIS A 120 -8.41 10.50 11.68
CA HIS A 120 -9.75 9.93 11.94
C HIS A 120 -10.47 9.44 10.67
N GLN A 121 -10.02 9.84 9.48
CA GLN A 121 -10.58 9.38 8.21
C GLN A 121 -9.91 8.13 7.67
N VAL A 122 -8.80 7.69 8.26
CA VAL A 122 -8.14 6.42 7.89
C VAL A 122 -9.04 5.26 8.27
N LYS A 123 -9.23 4.33 7.35
CA LYS A 123 -10.11 3.17 7.50
C LYS A 123 -9.37 1.89 7.18
N PRO A 124 -9.74 0.77 7.83
CA PRO A 124 -9.30 -0.56 7.42
C PRO A 124 -9.66 -0.85 5.97
N ASP A 125 -8.73 -1.41 5.21
CA ASP A 125 -8.94 -1.75 3.79
C ASP A 125 -9.64 -3.10 3.64
N VAL A 126 -10.95 -3.10 3.73
CA VAL A 126 -11.78 -4.30 3.50
C VAL A 126 -11.74 -4.74 2.02
N GLY A 127 -11.39 -3.85 1.08
CA GLY A 127 -11.19 -4.20 -0.33
C GLY A 127 -10.08 -5.24 -0.52
N ALA A 128 -9.15 -5.33 0.42
CA ALA A 128 -8.13 -6.38 0.48
C ALA A 128 -8.70 -7.81 0.51
N ALA A 129 -9.96 -8.01 0.92
CA ALA A 129 -10.63 -9.32 0.84
C ALA A 129 -10.58 -9.90 -0.57
N SER A 130 -10.78 -9.06 -1.60
CA SER A 130 -10.68 -9.48 -3.01
C SER A 130 -9.25 -9.90 -3.38
N LEU A 131 -8.24 -9.19 -2.89
CA LEU A 131 -6.85 -9.53 -3.09
C LEU A 131 -6.51 -10.89 -2.49
N LEU A 132 -6.99 -11.17 -1.27
CA LEU A 132 -6.70 -12.42 -0.56
C LEU A 132 -7.27 -13.67 -1.24
N LEU A 133 -8.20 -13.51 -2.17
CA LEU A 133 -8.73 -14.59 -3.00
C LEU A 133 -7.87 -14.89 -4.24
N LEU A 134 -6.84 -14.09 -4.50
CA LEU A 134 -5.95 -14.20 -5.64
C LEU A 134 -4.57 -14.73 -5.22
N LYS A 135 -3.78 -15.13 -6.21
CA LYS A 135 -2.39 -15.57 -5.99
C LYS A 135 -1.50 -14.48 -5.38
N GLU A 136 -1.77 -13.24 -5.71
CA GLU A 136 -1.10 -12.07 -5.13
C GLU A 136 -1.33 -11.99 -3.62
N GLY A 137 -2.53 -12.37 -3.17
CA GLY A 137 -2.86 -12.49 -1.75
C GLY A 137 -2.08 -13.59 -1.05
N GLU A 138 -1.85 -14.74 -1.70
CA GLU A 138 -0.99 -15.80 -1.14
C GLU A 138 0.44 -15.29 -0.91
N ASN A 139 0.99 -14.53 -1.87
CA ASN A 139 2.32 -13.93 -1.74
C ASN A 139 2.37 -12.92 -0.59
N PHE A 140 1.34 -12.09 -0.45
CA PHE A 140 1.24 -11.15 0.66
C PHE A 140 1.15 -11.87 2.02
N MET A 141 0.31 -12.88 2.14
CA MET A 141 0.15 -13.66 3.37
C MET A 141 1.44 -14.41 3.74
N ALA A 142 2.16 -14.95 2.76
CA ALA A 142 3.47 -15.57 3.01
C ALA A 142 4.51 -14.56 3.49
N TYR A 143 4.52 -13.36 2.93
CA TYR A 143 5.39 -12.26 3.38
C TYR A 143 5.04 -11.81 4.80
N LEU A 144 3.76 -11.61 5.07
CA LEU A 144 3.24 -11.21 6.38
C LEU A 144 3.54 -12.28 7.45
N ALA A 145 3.37 -13.58 7.12
CA ALA A 145 3.74 -14.67 8.01
C ALA A 145 5.22 -14.64 8.39
N GLY A 146 6.12 -14.31 7.44
CA GLY A 146 7.54 -14.11 7.72
C GLY A 146 7.81 -12.98 8.71
N ILE A 147 7.06 -11.87 8.60
CA ILE A 147 7.13 -10.76 9.57
C ILE A 147 6.71 -11.24 10.96
N TYR A 148 5.57 -11.92 11.09
CA TYR A 148 5.09 -12.44 12.37
C TYR A 148 6.09 -13.42 12.99
N GLN A 149 6.60 -14.37 12.22
CA GLN A 149 7.59 -15.36 12.68
C GLN A 149 8.91 -14.73 13.14
N ALA A 150 9.39 -13.69 12.44
CA ALA A 150 10.57 -12.93 12.87
C ALA A 150 10.41 -12.30 14.27
N HIS A 151 9.17 -12.16 14.73
CA HIS A 151 8.78 -11.60 16.04
C HIS A 151 8.35 -12.68 17.03
N GLY A 152 8.63 -13.97 16.71
CA GLY A 152 8.29 -15.11 17.58
C GLY A 152 6.79 -15.36 17.69
N ARG A 153 6.02 -15.01 16.66
CA ARG A 153 4.55 -15.19 16.60
C ARG A 153 4.19 -16.13 15.46
N ASP A 154 3.08 -16.80 15.62
CA ASP A 154 2.50 -17.60 14.53
C ASP A 154 2.06 -16.68 13.39
N GLY A 155 2.14 -17.20 12.16
CA GLY A 155 1.64 -16.48 10.99
C GLY A 155 0.15 -16.14 11.14
N PRO A 156 -0.27 -14.94 10.74
CA PRO A 156 -1.66 -14.53 10.92
C PRO A 156 -2.59 -15.34 10.02
N THR A 157 -3.78 -15.60 10.53
CA THR A 157 -4.89 -16.18 9.76
C THR A 157 -6.06 -15.20 9.79
N ILE A 158 -6.77 -15.09 8.67
CA ILE A 158 -7.99 -14.30 8.57
C ILE A 158 -9.08 -15.15 7.90
N GLU A 159 -10.22 -15.27 8.56
CA GLU A 159 -11.38 -15.94 8.00
C GLU A 159 -12.27 -14.94 7.28
N LEU A 160 -12.09 -14.79 5.98
CA LEU A 160 -12.75 -13.75 5.16
C LEU A 160 -14.27 -13.66 5.34
N MET A 161 -14.93 -14.79 5.64
CA MET A 161 -16.39 -14.84 5.83
C MET A 161 -16.84 -14.30 7.20
N HIS A 162 -15.94 -14.21 8.17
CA HIS A 162 -16.26 -13.83 9.56
C HIS A 162 -15.35 -12.70 10.08
N ALA A 163 -14.40 -12.23 9.27
CA ALA A 163 -13.46 -11.18 9.65
C ALA A 163 -14.19 -9.88 10.02
N ASP A 164 -13.84 -9.32 11.16
CA ASP A 164 -14.21 -7.95 11.47
C ASP A 164 -13.48 -6.98 10.55
N ARG A 165 -14.08 -5.82 10.31
CA ARG A 165 -13.47 -4.77 9.50
C ARG A 165 -12.08 -4.38 10.01
N ASN A 166 -11.92 -4.32 11.34
CA ASN A 166 -10.66 -3.95 11.98
C ASN A 166 -9.56 -5.00 11.81
N ASP A 167 -9.91 -6.27 11.54
CA ASP A 167 -8.92 -7.33 11.31
C ASP A 167 -8.04 -7.03 10.09
N TYR A 168 -8.59 -6.36 9.06
CA TYR A 168 -7.82 -5.94 7.90
C TYR A 168 -6.73 -4.93 8.24
N LEU A 169 -6.92 -4.14 9.26
CA LEU A 169 -5.91 -3.21 9.75
C LEU A 169 -5.03 -3.84 10.84
N SER A 170 -5.63 -4.40 11.89
CA SER A 170 -4.87 -4.91 13.03
C SER A 170 -4.07 -6.18 12.71
N ILE A 171 -4.63 -7.10 11.92
CA ILE A 171 -3.95 -8.36 11.56
C ILE A 171 -3.11 -8.20 10.29
N LEU A 172 -3.65 -7.56 9.26
CA LEU A 172 -3.01 -7.47 7.95
C LEU A 172 -2.22 -6.17 7.75
N GLY A 173 -2.39 -5.16 8.58
CA GLY A 173 -1.75 -3.86 8.42
C GLY A 173 -2.21 -3.08 7.18
N MET A 174 -3.43 -3.31 6.71
CA MET A 174 -3.99 -2.70 5.50
C MET A 174 -4.99 -1.61 5.84
N ALA A 175 -4.72 -0.40 5.39
CA ALA A 175 -5.58 0.77 5.56
C ALA A 175 -5.63 1.65 4.31
N TYR A 176 -6.60 2.54 4.27
CA TYR A 176 -6.70 3.57 3.24
C TYR A 176 -7.30 4.87 3.79
N ILE A 177 -7.05 5.95 3.08
CA ILE A 177 -7.76 7.22 3.26
C ILE A 177 -8.36 7.67 1.92
N ASN A 178 -9.61 8.12 1.94
CA ASN A 178 -10.29 8.61 0.74
C ASN A 178 -10.17 10.14 0.63
N ALA A 179 -8.95 10.63 0.82
CA ALA A 179 -8.58 12.02 0.68
C ALA A 179 -7.17 12.13 0.08
N ASP A 180 -6.88 13.23 -0.58
CA ASP A 180 -5.53 13.57 -0.97
C ASP A 180 -4.76 14.03 0.28
N ILE A 181 -3.46 13.73 0.33
CA ILE A 181 -2.57 14.06 1.46
C ILE A 181 -1.55 15.09 0.97
N GLU A 182 -1.55 16.26 1.60
CA GLU A 182 -0.64 17.35 1.22
C GLU A 182 0.84 16.96 1.36
N ALA A 183 1.69 17.53 0.52
CA ALA A 183 3.13 17.26 0.52
C ALA A 183 3.80 17.58 1.87
N ALA A 184 3.26 18.54 2.63
CA ALA A 184 3.77 18.91 3.95
C ALA A 184 3.72 17.76 4.98
N TYR A 185 2.83 16.78 4.79
CA TYR A 185 2.68 15.62 5.68
C TYR A 185 3.48 14.39 5.21
N VAL A 186 4.16 14.48 4.06
CA VAL A 186 4.83 13.35 3.43
C VAL A 186 6.35 13.53 3.44
N LYS A 187 7.09 12.52 3.91
CA LYS A 187 8.54 12.52 3.96
C LYS A 187 9.11 11.23 3.37
N LEU A 188 10.04 11.32 2.44
CA LEU A 188 10.77 10.15 1.93
C LEU A 188 11.64 9.56 3.04
N ILE A 189 11.60 8.24 3.20
CA ILE A 189 12.50 7.50 4.10
C ILE A 189 13.73 7.12 3.30
N THR A 190 14.90 7.50 3.80
CA THR A 190 16.22 7.21 3.21
C THR A 190 17.10 6.48 4.20
N ASP A 191 18.09 5.74 3.71
CA ASP A 191 19.23 5.30 4.51
C ASP A 191 20.05 6.55 4.88
N GLU A 192 19.95 7.02 6.12
CA GLU A 192 20.88 8.01 6.68
C GLU A 192 21.91 7.32 7.55
#